data_367e9c4a9ecd8774136967331aa64b73
#
_entry.id   367e9c4a9ecd8774136967331aa64b73
#
_cell.length_a   1.000
_cell.length_b   1.000
_cell.length_c   1.000
_cell.angle_alpha   90.00
_cell.angle_beta   90.00
_cell.angle_gamma   90.00
#
_symmetry.space_group_name_H-M   'P 1'
#
loop_
_entity.id
_entity.type
_entity.pdbx_description
1 polymer ?
#
loop_
_entity_poly.entity_id
_entity_poly.type
_entity_poly.pdbx_seq_one_letter_code
_entity_poly.pdbx_strand_id
1 'polypeptide(L)'
;PPPLRRQRQMCIRDSPTAKEDFIWGSPKSKNIDYKVEHPVFSSDKDGKPQISYIDQFPEPKNMKQGTFLQKLSDSLEESNNKIITKLPVGSAVVANNYFWLHGRKPFKENKELSRELLRIRGSFFIN
;
A
#
# COMPACT_ATOMS: atom_id res chain seq x y z
N PRO A 1 -17.22 -5.88 -19.12
CA PRO A 1 -18.15 -5.34 -18.15
C PRO A 1 -17.59 -5.26 -16.74
N PRO A 2 -18.05 -4.26 -15.95
CA PRO A 2 -17.51 -3.94 -14.63
C PRO A 2 -17.53 -5.03 -13.56
N PRO A 3 -18.38 -6.06 -13.57
CA PRO A 3 -18.44 -7.05 -12.49
C PRO A 3 -17.17 -7.88 -12.34
N LEU A 4 -16.42 -8.14 -13.40
CA LEU A 4 -15.22 -8.98 -13.35
C LEU A 4 -14.05 -8.35 -12.56
N ARG A 5 -13.92 -7.02 -12.54
CA ARG A 5 -12.86 -6.32 -11.80
C ARG A 5 -13.13 -6.29 -10.29
N ARG A 6 -14.37 -6.01 -9.88
CA ARG A 6 -14.77 -6.10 -8.46
C ARG A 6 -14.61 -7.51 -7.92
N GLN A 7 -14.99 -8.51 -8.69
CA GLN A 7 -14.81 -9.92 -8.32
C GLN A 7 -13.34 -10.29 -8.17
N ARG A 8 -12.43 -9.81 -9.05
CA ARG A 8 -10.98 -10.05 -8.88
C ARG A 8 -10.44 -9.45 -7.60
N GLN A 9 -10.79 -8.21 -7.28
CA GLN A 9 -10.33 -7.55 -6.05
C GLN A 9 -10.87 -8.25 -4.79
N MET A 10 -12.12 -8.68 -4.79
CA MET A 10 -12.70 -9.48 -3.71
C MET A 10 -12.02 -10.84 -3.60
N CYS A 11 -11.75 -11.53 -4.70
CA CYS A 11 -11.05 -12.82 -4.71
C CYS A 11 -9.62 -12.71 -4.16
N ILE A 12 -8.91 -11.61 -4.42
CA ILE A 12 -7.57 -11.38 -3.88
C ILE A 12 -7.63 -11.21 -2.37
N ARG A 13 -8.49 -10.32 -1.87
CA ARG A 13 -8.63 -10.03 -0.44
C ARG A 13 -9.11 -11.24 0.36
N ASP A 14 -10.05 -11.98 -0.19
CA ASP A 14 -10.71 -13.09 0.50
C ASP A 14 -9.98 -14.44 0.30
N SER A 15 -8.87 -14.44 -0.45
CA SER A 15 -8.06 -15.64 -0.63
C SER A 15 -7.38 -16.04 0.69
N PRO A 16 -7.16 -17.36 0.95
CA PRO A 16 -6.42 -17.80 2.14
C PRO A 16 -5.03 -17.15 2.24
N THR A 17 -4.36 -16.95 1.11
CA THR A 17 -3.02 -16.34 1.05
C THR A 17 -3.02 -14.88 1.53
N ALA A 18 -4.12 -14.15 1.41
CA ALA A 18 -4.25 -12.78 1.89
C ALA A 18 -4.10 -12.66 3.41
N LYS A 19 -4.37 -13.75 4.14
CA LYS A 19 -4.31 -13.84 5.61
C LYS A 19 -2.99 -14.44 6.11
N GLU A 20 -2.11 -14.87 5.22
CA GLU A 20 -0.80 -15.38 5.57
C GLU A 20 0.16 -14.22 5.88
N ASP A 21 1.11 -14.48 6.77
CA ASP A 21 2.16 -13.50 7.06
C ASP A 21 3.21 -13.47 5.95
N PHE A 22 3.50 -12.27 5.50
CA PHE A 22 4.59 -11.95 4.59
C PHE A 22 5.77 -11.41 5.38
N ILE A 23 6.95 -11.48 4.83
CA ILE A 23 8.17 -10.91 5.42
C ILE A 23 8.30 -9.44 5.00
N TRP A 24 8.44 -8.55 5.96
CA TRP A 24 8.68 -7.13 5.77
C TRP A 24 10.05 -6.76 6.32
N GLY A 25 10.69 -5.76 5.76
CA GLY A 25 11.98 -5.31 6.23
C GLY A 25 13.15 -6.02 5.56
N SER A 26 13.10 -6.14 4.22
CA SER A 26 14.23 -6.64 3.44
C SER A 26 15.45 -5.71 3.55
N PRO A 27 16.67 -6.23 3.29
CA PRO A 27 17.87 -5.40 3.20
C PRO A 27 17.80 -4.26 2.19
N LYS A 28 16.83 -4.31 1.28
CA LYS A 28 16.53 -3.24 0.32
C LYS A 28 15.82 -2.04 0.96
N SER A 29 15.26 -2.21 2.14
CA SER A 29 14.62 -1.15 2.90
C SER A 29 15.66 -0.42 3.74
N LYS A 30 16.00 0.78 3.33
CA LYS A 30 17.08 1.60 3.90
C LYS A 30 16.96 1.94 5.40
N ASN A 31 15.89 1.56 6.09
CA ASN A 31 15.60 2.02 7.45
C ASN A 31 15.04 0.96 8.39
N ILE A 32 15.13 -0.31 8.05
CA ILE A 32 14.61 -1.38 8.91
C ILE A 32 15.69 -2.42 9.13
N ASP A 33 16.26 -2.43 10.32
CA ASP A 33 17.31 -3.37 10.75
C ASP A 33 16.74 -4.73 11.18
N TYR A 34 15.42 -4.90 11.14
CA TYR A 34 14.75 -6.12 11.58
C TYR A 34 13.68 -6.56 10.58
N LYS A 35 13.42 -7.85 10.54
CA LYS A 35 12.34 -8.45 9.79
C LYS A 35 11.08 -8.54 10.65
N VAL A 36 9.96 -8.15 10.09
CA VAL A 36 8.63 -8.29 10.70
C VAL A 36 7.80 -9.22 9.83
N GLU A 37 7.03 -10.08 10.44
CA GLU A 37 6.03 -10.89 9.76
C GLU A 37 4.64 -10.31 10.01
N HIS A 38 3.91 -10.05 8.92
CA HIS A 38 2.60 -9.40 9.00
C HIS A 38 1.79 -9.69 7.72
N PRO A 39 0.47 -9.89 7.81
CA PRO A 39 -0.37 -10.04 6.63
C PRO A 39 -0.55 -8.71 5.89
N VAL A 40 -0.83 -8.80 4.58
CA VAL A 40 -1.18 -7.62 3.77
C VAL A 40 -2.54 -7.07 4.18
N PHE A 41 -3.52 -7.95 4.43
CA PHE A 41 -4.85 -7.57 4.88
C PHE A 41 -5.09 -8.01 6.30
N SER A 42 -5.61 -7.11 7.10
CA SER A 42 -6.00 -7.33 8.50
C SER A 42 -7.32 -6.63 8.81
N SER A 43 -7.74 -6.71 10.05
CA SER A 43 -8.88 -5.94 10.55
C SER A 43 -8.48 -5.26 11.87
N ASP A 44 -9.07 -4.11 12.13
CA ASP A 44 -8.94 -3.47 13.43
C ASP A 44 -9.81 -4.17 14.50
N LYS A 45 -9.78 -3.65 15.73
CA LYS A 45 -10.56 -4.18 16.85
C LYS A 45 -12.08 -4.18 16.63
N ASP A 46 -12.57 -3.32 15.74
CA ASP A 46 -13.99 -3.19 15.40
C ASP A 46 -14.35 -3.97 14.13
N GLY A 47 -13.41 -4.78 13.60
CA GLY A 47 -13.60 -5.60 12.39
C GLY A 47 -13.49 -4.81 11.09
N LYS A 48 -13.08 -3.55 11.12
CA LYS A 48 -12.88 -2.74 9.91
C LYS A 48 -11.64 -3.19 9.15
N PRO A 49 -11.72 -3.32 7.82
CA PRO A 49 -10.61 -3.79 7.03
C PRO A 49 -9.43 -2.81 7.05
N GLN A 50 -8.24 -3.35 7.16
CA GLN A 50 -6.98 -2.63 7.07
C GLN A 50 -6.10 -3.25 6.00
N ILE A 51 -5.26 -2.43 5.37
CA ILE A 51 -4.27 -2.87 4.39
C ILE A 51 -2.89 -2.33 4.78
N SER A 52 -1.90 -3.21 4.75
CA SER A 52 -0.49 -2.88 4.88
C SER A 52 0.22 -3.32 3.61
N TYR A 53 0.58 -2.37 2.75
CA TYR A 53 1.19 -2.69 1.48
C TYR A 53 2.10 -1.57 0.98
N ILE A 54 3.29 -1.95 0.54
CA ILE A 54 4.20 -1.13 -0.25
C ILE A 54 4.63 -2.00 -1.43
N ASP A 55 4.41 -1.55 -2.65
CA ASP A 55 4.74 -2.33 -3.83
C ASP A 55 6.20 -2.77 -3.84
N GLN A 56 6.45 -4.02 -4.22
CA GLN A 56 7.77 -4.66 -4.25
C GLN A 56 8.52 -4.71 -2.90
N PHE A 57 7.88 -4.40 -1.79
CA PHE A 57 8.50 -4.40 -0.47
C PHE A 57 8.32 -5.70 0.32
N PRO A 58 7.11 -6.29 0.39
CA PRO A 58 6.94 -7.58 1.06
C PRO A 58 7.66 -8.70 0.30
N GLU A 59 8.40 -9.51 1.04
CA GLU A 59 9.09 -10.67 0.48
C GLU A 59 8.18 -11.90 0.56
N PRO A 60 7.94 -12.57 -0.58
CA PRO A 60 7.19 -13.82 -0.56
C PRO A 60 8.03 -14.95 0.00
N LYS A 61 7.45 -15.78 0.86
CA LYS A 61 8.08 -16.99 1.41
C LYS A 61 8.07 -18.15 0.41
N ASN A 62 7.18 -18.11 -0.57
CA ASN A 62 6.99 -19.15 -1.57
C ASN A 62 6.33 -18.60 -2.83
N MET A 63 6.21 -19.45 -3.85
CA MET A 63 5.63 -19.11 -5.16
C MET A 63 4.17 -18.66 -5.08
N LYS A 64 3.39 -19.24 -4.18
CA LYS A 64 1.99 -18.90 -3.95
C LYS A 64 1.84 -17.45 -3.47
N GLN A 65 2.67 -17.06 -2.51
CA GLN A 65 2.72 -15.68 -2.01
C GLN A 65 3.25 -14.72 -3.09
N GLY A 66 4.24 -15.11 -3.87
CA GLY A 66 4.74 -14.31 -5.00
C GLY A 66 3.66 -14.05 -6.04
N THR A 67 2.90 -15.06 -6.42
CA THR A 67 1.76 -14.94 -7.34
C THR A 67 0.66 -14.04 -6.76
N PHE A 68 0.40 -14.15 -5.47
CA PHE A 68 -0.56 -13.28 -4.79
C PHE A 68 -0.14 -11.80 -4.86
N LEU A 69 1.11 -11.49 -4.53
CA LEU A 69 1.64 -10.12 -4.57
C LEU A 69 1.59 -9.54 -5.99
N GLN A 70 1.91 -10.34 -7.01
CA GLN A 70 1.82 -9.91 -8.41
C GLN A 70 0.38 -9.56 -8.78
N LYS A 71 -0.58 -10.44 -8.47
CA LYS A 71 -2.00 -10.19 -8.74
C LYS A 71 -2.53 -8.96 -8.00
N LEU A 72 -2.06 -8.73 -6.77
CA LEU A 72 -2.42 -7.56 -5.99
C LEU A 72 -1.88 -6.29 -6.65
N SER A 73 -0.61 -6.26 -7.03
CA SER A 73 0.01 -5.13 -7.73
C SER A 73 -0.73 -4.80 -9.04
N ASP A 74 -0.98 -5.80 -9.87
CA ASP A 74 -1.72 -5.63 -11.12
C ASP A 74 -3.14 -5.08 -10.88
N SER A 75 -3.84 -5.60 -9.88
CA SER A 75 -5.17 -5.13 -9.51
C SER A 75 -5.20 -3.68 -9.04
N LEU A 76 -4.18 -3.26 -8.29
CA LEU A 76 -4.04 -1.87 -7.85
C LEU A 76 -3.74 -0.94 -9.03
N GLU A 77 -2.85 -1.35 -9.96
CA GLU A 77 -2.53 -0.58 -11.15
C GLU A 77 -3.72 -0.45 -12.11
N GLU A 78 -4.52 -1.49 -12.28
CA GLU A 78 -5.72 -1.48 -13.11
C GLU A 78 -6.93 -0.80 -12.46
N SER A 79 -6.86 -0.45 -11.18
CA SER A 79 -8.00 0.12 -10.44
C SER A 79 -8.42 1.48 -11.01
N ASN A 80 -9.72 1.65 -11.24
CA ASN A 80 -10.32 2.92 -11.61
C ASN A 80 -10.66 3.80 -10.39
N ASN A 81 -10.49 3.27 -9.17
CA ASN A 81 -10.78 3.98 -7.92
C ASN A 81 -9.59 4.82 -7.42
N LYS A 82 -8.66 5.17 -8.32
CA LYS A 82 -7.53 6.04 -7.99
C LYS A 82 -7.98 7.49 -7.98
N ILE A 83 -7.69 8.18 -6.90
CA ILE A 83 -7.82 9.63 -6.81
C ILE A 83 -6.48 10.23 -7.24
N ILE A 84 -6.46 10.88 -8.38
CA ILE A 84 -5.26 11.53 -8.91
C ILE A 84 -5.42 13.03 -8.71
N THR A 85 -4.52 13.61 -7.92
CA THR A 85 -4.54 15.04 -7.65
C THR A 85 -3.14 15.64 -7.73
N LYS A 86 -3.07 16.90 -8.13
CA LYS A 86 -1.85 17.71 -8.06
C LYS A 86 -1.98 18.58 -6.82
N LEU A 87 -1.03 18.43 -5.91
CA LEU A 87 -0.98 19.25 -4.71
C LEU A 87 -0.29 20.59 -5.02
N PRO A 88 -0.98 21.73 -4.88
CA PRO A 88 -0.34 23.02 -4.92
C PRO A 88 0.67 23.19 -3.78
N VAL A 89 1.61 24.12 -3.94
CA VAL A 89 2.52 24.49 -2.86
C VAL A 89 1.72 24.98 -1.65
N GLY A 90 2.12 24.54 -0.45
CA GLY A 90 1.41 24.87 0.79
C GLY A 90 0.19 24.00 1.09
N SER A 91 -0.13 23.03 0.23
CA SER A 91 -1.20 22.05 0.50
C SER A 91 -0.71 20.90 1.35
N ALA A 92 -1.63 20.33 2.14
CA ALA A 92 -1.41 19.12 2.89
C ALA A 92 -2.48 18.06 2.57
N VAL A 93 -2.08 16.79 2.64
CA VAL A 93 -3.00 15.65 2.58
C VAL A 93 -2.91 14.91 3.91
N VAL A 94 -4.05 14.67 4.51
CA VAL A 94 -4.19 13.80 5.68
C VAL A 94 -4.91 12.53 5.25
N ALA A 95 -4.30 11.39 5.48
CA ALA A 95 -4.88 10.10 5.08
C ALA A 95 -4.76 9.08 6.21
N ASN A 96 -5.80 8.27 6.39
CA ASN A 96 -5.72 7.08 7.22
C ASN A 96 -4.88 6.01 6.51
N ASN A 97 -3.64 5.84 6.93
CA ASN A 97 -2.66 4.99 6.30
C ASN A 97 -2.94 3.48 6.45
N TYR A 98 -3.87 3.09 7.31
CA TYR A 98 -4.35 1.71 7.41
C TYR A 98 -5.43 1.37 6.38
N PHE A 99 -6.06 2.37 5.79
CA PHE A 99 -7.14 2.18 4.84
C PHE A 99 -6.78 2.65 3.42
N TRP A 100 -5.99 3.72 3.28
CA TRP A 100 -5.63 4.32 2.02
C TRP A 100 -4.19 3.98 1.63
N LEU A 101 -4.01 3.48 0.41
CA LEU A 101 -2.71 3.43 -0.22
C LEU A 101 -2.44 4.74 -0.96
N HIS A 102 -1.19 5.15 -0.98
CA HIS A 102 -0.77 6.35 -1.68
C HIS A 102 0.54 6.13 -2.44
N GLY A 103 0.71 6.87 -3.50
CA GLY A 103 1.90 6.80 -4.32
C GLY A 103 2.16 8.13 -5.01
N ARG A 104 3.29 8.22 -5.69
CA ARG A 104 3.66 9.37 -6.51
C ARG A 104 3.90 8.94 -7.93
N LYS A 105 3.43 9.73 -8.88
CA LYS A 105 3.82 9.57 -10.28
C LYS A 105 5.28 10.03 -10.48
N PRO A 106 6.00 9.45 -11.42
CA PRO A 106 7.30 9.98 -11.84
C PRO A 106 7.16 11.44 -12.23
N PHE A 107 8.21 12.22 -12.00
CA PHE A 107 8.31 13.61 -12.44
C PHE A 107 9.58 13.80 -13.24
N LYS A 108 9.58 14.79 -14.14
CA LYS A 108 10.78 15.18 -14.86
C LYS A 108 11.69 15.95 -13.93
N GLU A 109 12.96 15.58 -13.91
CA GLU A 109 13.98 16.35 -13.20
C GLU A 109 14.08 17.77 -13.77
N ASN A 110 14.16 18.74 -12.89
CA ASN A 110 14.38 20.14 -13.26
C ASN A 110 15.48 20.70 -12.36
N LYS A 111 16.55 21.19 -12.97
CA LYS A 111 17.73 21.69 -12.25
C LYS A 111 17.48 23.00 -11.51
N GLU A 112 16.47 23.78 -11.92
CA GLU A 112 16.15 25.09 -11.37
C GLU A 112 15.06 25.04 -10.29
N LEU A 113 14.31 23.92 -10.20
CA LEU A 113 13.20 23.77 -9.28
C LEU A 113 13.45 22.60 -8.34
N SER A 114 13.39 22.86 -7.05
CA SER A 114 13.37 21.82 -6.03
C SER A 114 11.93 21.48 -5.65
N ARG A 115 11.69 20.20 -5.40
CA ARG A 115 10.44 19.72 -4.84
C ARG A 115 10.70 19.09 -3.50
N GLU A 116 10.18 19.69 -2.46
CA GLU A 116 10.23 19.17 -1.11
C GLU A 116 8.86 18.65 -0.67
N LEU A 117 8.83 17.48 -0.05
CA LEU A 117 7.64 16.90 0.53
C LEU A 117 7.94 16.49 1.97
N LEU A 118 7.32 17.19 2.90
CA LEU A 118 7.38 16.85 4.32
C LEU A 118 6.31 15.78 4.64
N ARG A 119 6.71 14.70 5.30
CA ARG A 119 5.82 13.67 5.78
C ARG A 119 5.87 13.58 7.30
N ILE A 120 4.71 13.72 7.92
CA ILE A 120 4.51 13.53 9.36
C ILE A 120 3.63 12.29 9.56
N ARG A 121 3.99 11.45 10.50
CA ARG A 121 3.18 10.32 10.96
C ARG A 121 2.73 10.58 12.38
N GLY A 122 1.48 10.27 12.66
CA GLY A 122 0.91 10.41 13.99
C GLY A 122 -0.25 9.45 14.20
N SER A 123 -0.67 9.34 15.43
CA SER A 123 -1.87 8.60 15.83
C SER A 123 -2.80 9.56 16.55
N PHE A 124 -4.09 9.42 16.32
CA PHE A 124 -5.11 10.12 17.09
C PHE A 124 -5.50 9.25 18.27
N PHE A 125 -5.30 9.76 19.48
CA PHE A 125 -5.84 9.15 20.68
C PHE A 125 -7.17 9.82 20.99
N ILE A 126 -8.24 9.04 20.97
CA ILE A 126 -9.55 9.47 21.48
C ILE A 126 -9.57 9.03 22.93
N ASN A 127 -9.48 9.98 23.85
CA ASN A 127 -9.67 9.74 25.28
C ASN A 127 -11.14 9.47 25.57
#